data_4d8e856bbf68c432e03df3302b53b443
#
_entry.id   4d8e856bbf68c432e03df3302b53b443
#
_cell.length_a   1.000
_cell.length_b   1.000
_cell.length_c   1.000
_cell.angle_alpha   90.00
_cell.angle_beta   90.00
_cell.angle_gamma   90.00
#
_symmetry.space_group_name_H-M   'P 1'
#
loop_
_entity.id
_entity.type
_entity.pdbx_description
1 polymer ?
#
loop_
_entity_poly.entity_id
_entity_poly.type
_entity_poly.pdbx_seq_one_letter_code
_entity_poly.pdbx_strand_id
1 'polypeptide(L)'
;MIHVCDLIPFLGQKKEEHEKIKELISEIINASNSLIRIDEGDIRSLFQEGGEINALDVSVYASEEGRMKKMMEQINNSTKCFEPYNRVLVYFFFPKNNSLTMAEIGLFSDWIESLPGDMLSKFGLSTHSSQTIRAIVLLQRNNIII
;
A
#
# COMPACT_ATOMS: atom_id res chain seq x y z
N MET A 1 17.57 -2.10 -11.74
CA MET A 1 16.36 -2.07 -10.89
C MET A 1 15.31 -1.19 -11.54
N ILE A 2 14.12 -1.71 -11.73
CA ILE A 2 13.04 -0.93 -12.34
C ILE A 2 12.54 0.08 -11.32
N HIS A 3 12.55 1.35 -11.68
CA HIS A 3 11.97 2.40 -10.87
C HIS A 3 10.45 2.26 -10.88
N VAL A 4 9.78 2.48 -9.76
CA VAL A 4 8.33 2.32 -9.66
C VAL A 4 7.61 3.18 -10.68
N CYS A 5 8.09 4.40 -10.93
CA CYS A 5 7.51 5.28 -11.95
C CYS A 5 7.51 4.67 -13.35
N ASP A 6 8.47 3.80 -13.64
CA ASP A 6 8.55 3.14 -14.94
C ASP A 6 7.44 2.12 -15.15
N LEU A 7 6.77 1.72 -14.07
CA LEU A 7 5.65 0.79 -14.13
C LEU A 7 4.32 1.47 -14.44
N ILE A 8 4.24 2.80 -14.32
CA ILE A 8 2.99 3.54 -14.52
C ILE A 8 2.31 3.23 -15.86
N PRO A 9 3.04 3.20 -16.99
CA PRO A 9 2.41 2.91 -18.29
C PRO A 9 1.79 1.52 -18.35
N PHE A 10 2.20 0.64 -17.45
CA PHE A 10 1.75 -0.75 -17.45
C PHE A 10 0.57 -0.99 -16.55
N LEU A 11 0.42 -0.17 -15.52
CA LEU A 11 -0.63 -0.37 -14.53
C LEU A 11 -1.97 0.02 -15.16
N GLY A 12 -2.85 -0.93 -15.28
CA GLY A 12 -4.16 -0.75 -15.87
C GLY A 12 -4.22 -0.91 -17.39
N GLN A 13 -3.08 -1.00 -18.06
CA GLN A 13 -3.03 -1.08 -19.53
C GLN A 13 -2.81 -2.49 -20.06
N LYS A 14 -2.00 -3.28 -19.38
CA LYS A 14 -1.68 -4.64 -19.81
C LYS A 14 -2.37 -5.66 -18.91
N LYS A 15 -2.86 -6.72 -19.52
CA LYS A 15 -3.53 -7.79 -18.81
C LYS A 15 -2.67 -8.40 -17.70
N GLU A 16 -1.36 -8.50 -17.91
CA GLU A 16 -0.41 -9.04 -16.93
C GLU A 16 -0.36 -8.21 -15.66
N GLU A 17 -0.53 -6.91 -15.78
CA GLU A 17 -0.48 -6.00 -14.64
C GLU A 17 -1.79 -5.97 -13.87
N HIS A 18 -2.92 -6.17 -14.56
CA HIS A 18 -4.18 -6.42 -13.92
C HIS A 18 -4.11 -7.69 -13.07
N GLU A 19 -3.45 -8.74 -13.58
CA GLU A 19 -3.27 -9.97 -12.82
C GLU A 19 -2.40 -9.74 -11.59
N LYS A 20 -1.33 -8.94 -11.72
CA LYS A 20 -0.46 -8.61 -10.59
C LYS A 20 -1.23 -7.85 -9.50
N ILE A 21 -2.03 -6.88 -9.88
CA ILE A 21 -2.86 -6.13 -8.94
C ILE A 21 -3.87 -7.05 -8.28
N LYS A 22 -4.51 -7.94 -9.02
CA LYS A 22 -5.44 -8.93 -8.47
C LYS A 22 -4.76 -9.85 -7.47
N GLU A 23 -3.52 -10.28 -7.76
CA GLU A 23 -2.75 -11.10 -6.84
C GLU A 23 -2.48 -10.36 -5.53
N LEU A 24 -2.09 -9.09 -5.60
CA LEU A 24 -1.82 -8.28 -4.41
C LEU A 24 -3.10 -8.06 -3.60
N ILE A 25 -4.21 -7.79 -4.26
CA ILE A 25 -5.51 -7.67 -3.59
C ILE A 25 -5.88 -8.98 -2.91
N SER A 26 -5.66 -10.10 -3.58
CA SER A 26 -5.93 -11.42 -3.01
C SER A 26 -5.09 -11.68 -1.77
N GLU A 27 -3.82 -11.29 -1.78
CA GLU A 27 -2.96 -11.42 -0.60
C GLU A 27 -3.48 -10.61 0.56
N ILE A 28 -4.00 -9.41 0.32
CA ILE A 28 -4.59 -8.57 1.37
C ILE A 28 -5.85 -9.24 1.94
N ILE A 29 -6.77 -9.63 1.08
CA ILE A 29 -8.07 -10.20 1.50
C ILE A 29 -7.88 -11.52 2.23
N ASN A 30 -6.94 -12.34 1.80
CA ASN A 30 -6.70 -13.67 2.34
C ASN A 30 -5.62 -13.71 3.42
N ALA A 31 -5.14 -12.55 3.87
CA ALA A 31 -4.14 -12.50 4.94
C ALA A 31 -4.66 -13.21 6.18
N SER A 32 -3.94 -14.22 6.63
CA SER A 32 -4.39 -15.10 7.73
C SER A 32 -4.01 -14.45 9.04
N ASN A 33 -3.54 -14.05 9.74
CA ASN A 33 -3.18 -13.48 11.03
C ASN A 33 -3.37 -11.96 11.08
N SER A 34 -4.50 -11.50 10.55
CA SER A 34 -4.78 -10.07 10.50
C SER A 34 -5.03 -9.49 11.88
N LEU A 35 -4.31 -8.42 12.20
CA LEU A 35 -4.56 -7.58 13.37
C LEU A 35 -5.56 -6.49 13.02
N ILE A 36 -5.44 -5.93 11.83
CA ILE A 36 -6.40 -5.02 11.24
C ILE A 36 -6.74 -5.57 9.87
N ARG A 37 -7.93 -6.11 9.74
CA ARG A 37 -8.36 -6.81 8.54
C ARG A 37 -8.91 -5.86 7.49
N ILE A 38 -8.57 -6.13 6.23
CA ILE A 38 -9.19 -5.50 5.07
C ILE A 38 -9.89 -6.60 4.27
N ASP A 39 -11.19 -6.46 4.07
CA ASP A 39 -11.95 -7.41 3.28
C ASP A 39 -12.32 -6.81 1.92
N GLU A 40 -12.99 -7.61 1.09
CA GLU A 40 -13.41 -7.19 -0.24
C GLU A 40 -14.34 -5.97 -0.19
N GLY A 41 -15.22 -5.91 0.81
CA GLY A 41 -16.14 -4.78 0.99
C GLY A 41 -15.40 -3.48 1.29
N ASP A 42 -14.31 -3.55 2.06
CA ASP A 42 -13.46 -2.39 2.34
C ASP A 42 -12.84 -1.84 1.06
N ILE A 43 -12.36 -2.72 0.21
CA ILE A 43 -11.74 -2.32 -1.07
C ILE A 43 -12.77 -1.69 -1.98
N ARG A 44 -13.94 -2.31 -2.11
CA ARG A 44 -15.03 -1.78 -2.93
C ARG A 44 -15.55 -0.43 -2.43
N SER A 45 -15.58 -0.22 -1.12
CA SER A 45 -16.05 1.04 -0.55
C SER A 45 -15.03 2.16 -0.70
N LEU A 46 -13.74 1.83 -0.77
CA LEU A 46 -12.70 2.83 -0.91
C LEU A 46 -12.50 3.26 -2.35
N PHE A 47 -12.40 2.31 -3.28
CA PHE A 47 -12.08 2.60 -4.68
C PHE A 47 -13.31 2.77 -5.54
N GLN A 48 -13.20 3.63 -6.55
CA GLN A 48 -14.27 3.85 -7.52
C GLN A 48 -14.28 2.73 -8.55
N GLU A 49 -15.48 2.25 -8.86
CA GLU A 49 -15.68 1.26 -9.91
C GLU A 49 -15.23 1.83 -11.26
N GLY A 50 -14.53 1.02 -12.04
CA GLY A 50 -14.04 1.42 -13.35
C GLY A 50 -12.80 2.29 -13.36
N GLY A 51 -12.32 2.73 -12.19
CA GLY A 51 -11.10 3.51 -12.08
C GLY A 51 -9.87 2.63 -12.05
N GLU A 52 -8.77 3.10 -12.62
CA GLU A 52 -7.51 2.38 -12.56
C GLU A 52 -6.92 2.39 -11.16
N ILE A 53 -6.50 1.21 -10.69
CA ILE A 53 -5.79 1.06 -9.44
C ILE A 53 -4.32 0.81 -9.77
N ASN A 54 -3.45 1.59 -9.16
CA ASN A 54 -2.01 1.40 -9.25
C ASN A 54 -1.53 0.75 -7.96
N ALA A 55 -0.51 -0.09 -8.05
CA ALA A 55 -0.04 -0.85 -6.90
C ALA A 55 1.47 -0.70 -6.72
N LEU A 56 1.87 -0.65 -5.47
CA LEU A 56 3.27 -0.71 -5.03
C LEU A 56 3.42 -1.89 -4.11
N ASP A 57 4.57 -2.54 -4.16
CA ASP A 57 4.94 -3.62 -3.26
C ASP A 57 6.36 -3.33 -2.76
N VAL A 58 6.46 -2.89 -1.52
CA VAL A 58 7.70 -2.39 -0.94
C VAL A 58 8.08 -3.28 0.24
N SER A 59 9.36 -3.62 0.36
CA SER A 59 9.86 -4.43 1.46
C SER A 59 11.16 -3.86 2.03
N VAL A 60 11.31 -3.98 3.34
CA VAL A 60 12.51 -3.59 4.08
C VAL A 60 12.83 -4.72 5.06
N TYR A 61 14.12 -5.00 5.30
CA TYR A 61 14.48 -6.00 6.30
C TYR A 61 14.04 -5.54 7.68
N ALA A 62 13.38 -6.45 8.42
CA ALA A 62 12.84 -6.13 9.75
C ALA A 62 13.93 -5.88 10.79
N SER A 63 15.13 -6.42 10.58
CA SER A 63 16.28 -6.20 11.47
C SER A 63 16.98 -4.87 11.24
N GLU A 64 16.61 -4.14 10.21
CA GLU A 64 17.28 -2.88 9.87
C GLU A 64 16.89 -1.78 10.83
N GLU A 65 17.88 -1.01 11.32
CA GLU A 65 17.62 0.14 12.17
C GLU A 65 16.87 1.21 11.38
N GLY A 66 15.85 1.80 12.00
CA GLY A 66 15.01 2.78 11.32
C GLY A 66 14.16 2.18 10.20
N ARG A 67 13.81 0.92 10.34
CA ARG A 67 13.06 0.17 9.31
C ARG A 67 11.79 0.86 8.84
N MET A 68 11.00 1.38 9.77
CA MET A 68 9.74 2.04 9.41
C MET A 68 9.97 3.38 8.73
N LYS A 69 10.98 4.13 9.17
CA LYS A 69 11.37 5.38 8.51
C LYS A 69 11.75 5.12 7.06
N LYS A 70 12.55 4.09 6.82
CA LYS A 70 12.94 3.70 5.46
C LYS A 70 11.74 3.28 4.63
N MET A 71 10.85 2.48 5.22
CA MET A 71 9.63 2.05 4.56
C MET A 71 8.79 3.25 4.13
N MET A 72 8.56 4.20 5.04
CA MET A 72 7.75 5.37 4.76
C MET A 72 8.40 6.29 3.73
N GLU A 73 9.72 6.43 3.74
CA GLU A 73 10.44 7.17 2.71
C GLU A 73 10.26 6.55 1.33
N GLN A 74 10.36 5.23 1.23
CA GLN A 74 10.15 4.53 -0.04
C GLN A 74 8.71 4.67 -0.52
N ILE A 75 7.74 4.52 0.35
CA ILE A 75 6.33 4.70 0.00
C ILE A 75 6.10 6.12 -0.48
N ASN A 76 6.55 7.11 0.26
CA ASN A 76 6.35 8.51 -0.08
C ASN A 76 6.97 8.88 -1.43
N ASN A 77 8.20 8.44 -1.68
CA ASN A 77 8.87 8.71 -2.94
C ASN A 77 8.18 8.01 -4.11
N SER A 78 7.71 6.79 -3.89
CA SER A 78 7.07 6.00 -4.94
C SER A 78 5.66 6.50 -5.26
N THR A 79 4.91 6.95 -4.25
CA THR A 79 3.55 7.45 -4.48
C THR A 79 3.52 8.75 -5.27
N LYS A 80 4.59 9.52 -5.23
CA LYS A 80 4.70 10.75 -6.04
C LYS A 80 4.54 10.47 -7.52
N CYS A 81 4.91 9.26 -7.97
CA CYS A 81 4.78 8.86 -9.37
C CYS A 81 3.33 8.77 -9.83
N PHE A 82 2.40 8.64 -8.90
CA PHE A 82 0.98 8.44 -9.20
C PHE A 82 0.13 9.67 -8.89
N GLU A 83 0.76 10.79 -8.53
CA GLU A 83 0.02 12.01 -8.27
C GLU A 83 -0.61 12.57 -9.57
N PRO A 84 -1.79 13.18 -9.49
CA PRO A 84 -2.62 13.31 -8.29
C PRO A 84 -3.45 12.05 -8.05
N TYR A 85 -3.38 11.54 -6.83
CA TYR A 85 -4.27 10.47 -6.38
C TYR A 85 -5.04 10.97 -5.17
N ASN A 86 -6.21 10.39 -4.93
CA ASN A 86 -7.06 10.79 -3.81
C ASN A 86 -7.61 9.61 -3.01
N ARG A 87 -7.22 8.40 -3.36
CA ARG A 87 -7.60 7.18 -2.65
C ARG A 87 -6.38 6.32 -2.47
N VAL A 88 -6.16 5.87 -1.24
CA VAL A 88 -4.99 5.05 -0.91
C VAL A 88 -5.34 3.99 0.12
N LEU A 89 -4.84 2.78 -0.10
CA LEU A 89 -4.90 1.71 0.86
C LEU A 89 -3.48 1.22 1.11
N VAL A 90 -3.09 1.11 2.38
CA VAL A 90 -1.78 0.58 2.76
C VAL A 90 -2.00 -0.65 3.62
N TYR A 91 -1.42 -1.77 3.23
CA TYR A 91 -1.50 -3.01 4.00
C TYR A 91 -0.10 -3.47 4.35
N PHE A 92 0.15 -3.61 5.66
CA PHE A 92 1.46 -4.00 6.18
C PHE A 92 1.49 -5.47 6.59
N PHE A 93 2.63 -6.10 6.32
CA PHE A 93 2.97 -7.41 6.88
C PHE A 93 4.23 -7.25 7.73
N PHE A 94 4.17 -7.66 8.99
CA PHE A 94 5.30 -7.63 9.91
C PHE A 94 5.67 -9.05 10.35
N PRO A 95 6.95 -9.30 10.67
CA PRO A 95 7.32 -10.58 11.26
C PRO A 95 6.59 -10.79 12.58
N LYS A 96 6.13 -12.00 12.82
CA LYS A 96 5.36 -12.35 14.00
C LYS A 96 6.11 -12.06 15.31
N ASN A 97 7.43 -12.28 15.30
CA ASN A 97 8.29 -12.07 16.46
C ASN A 97 8.99 -10.70 16.47
N ASN A 98 8.67 -9.84 15.56
CA ASN A 98 9.25 -8.50 15.46
C ASN A 98 8.23 -7.53 14.89
N SER A 99 7.10 -7.44 15.57
CA SER A 99 5.91 -6.74 15.10
C SER A 99 6.04 -5.22 15.22
N LEU A 100 5.04 -4.54 14.73
CA LEU A 100 4.94 -3.08 14.72
C LEU A 100 4.97 -2.51 16.14
N THR A 101 5.79 -1.48 16.35
CA THR A 101 5.88 -0.77 17.64
C THR A 101 5.00 0.48 17.63
N MET A 102 4.74 1.03 18.82
CA MET A 102 3.96 2.27 18.94
C MET A 102 4.64 3.46 18.25
N ALA A 103 5.97 3.53 18.35
CA ALA A 103 6.72 4.59 17.66
C ALA A 103 6.58 4.49 16.14
N GLU A 104 6.54 3.26 15.62
CA GLU A 104 6.37 3.03 14.19
C GLU A 104 4.95 3.39 13.74
N ILE A 105 3.95 3.13 14.55
CA ILE A 105 2.58 3.58 14.28
C ILE A 105 2.55 5.09 14.17
N GLY A 106 3.27 5.80 15.03
CA GLY A 106 3.38 7.25 14.98
C GLY A 106 3.92 7.77 13.65
N LEU A 107 4.95 7.11 13.13
CA LEU A 107 5.52 7.49 11.83
C LEU A 107 4.49 7.33 10.70
N PHE A 108 3.74 6.25 10.73
CA PHE A 108 2.69 6.02 9.73
C PHE A 108 1.55 7.03 9.88
N SER A 109 1.13 7.33 11.11
CA SER A 109 0.10 8.32 11.38
C SER A 109 0.51 9.71 10.87
N ASP A 110 1.77 10.10 11.08
CA ASP A 110 2.29 11.37 10.57
C ASP A 110 2.19 11.43 9.06
N TRP A 111 2.50 10.32 8.38
CA TRP A 111 2.37 10.28 6.93
C TRP A 111 0.92 10.44 6.48
N ILE A 112 -0.02 9.74 7.12
CA ILE A 112 -1.45 9.87 6.81
C ILE A 112 -1.92 11.30 7.02
N GLU A 113 -1.52 11.95 8.11
CA GLU A 113 -1.88 13.34 8.39
C GLU A 113 -1.29 14.33 7.38
N SER A 114 -0.18 13.96 6.74
CA SER A 114 0.44 14.80 5.70
C SER A 114 -0.28 14.75 4.36
N LEU A 115 -1.20 13.81 4.17
CA LEU A 115 -1.96 13.69 2.93
C LEU A 115 -3.01 14.79 2.82
N PRO A 116 -3.42 15.15 1.59
CA PRO A 116 -4.49 16.14 1.41
C PRO A 116 -5.76 15.79 2.18
N GLY A 117 -6.46 16.80 2.70
CA GLY A 117 -7.64 16.59 3.56
C GLY A 117 -8.80 15.88 2.90
N ASP A 118 -8.87 15.86 1.57
CA ASP A 118 -9.90 15.14 0.80
C ASP A 118 -9.47 13.70 0.45
N MET A 119 -8.30 13.29 0.89
CA MET A 119 -7.78 11.94 0.65
C MET A 119 -8.59 10.91 1.42
N LEU A 120 -9.09 9.89 0.72
CA LEU A 120 -9.72 8.73 1.35
C LEU A 120 -8.66 7.66 1.54
N SER A 121 -8.52 7.18 2.77
CA SER A 121 -7.49 6.20 3.09
C SER A 121 -8.02 5.08 3.97
N LYS A 122 -7.43 3.90 3.79
CA LYS A 122 -7.62 2.76 4.69
C LYS A 122 -6.28 2.09 4.89
N PHE A 123 -6.12 1.43 6.03
CA PHE A 123 -4.93 0.62 6.25
C PHE A 123 -5.27 -0.68 6.96
N GLY A 124 -4.44 -1.67 6.75
CA GLY A 124 -4.55 -2.96 7.40
C GLY A 124 -3.19 -3.46 7.84
N LEU A 125 -3.21 -4.49 8.66
CA LEU A 125 -2.00 -5.02 9.29
C LEU A 125 -2.16 -6.51 9.55
N SER A 126 -1.14 -7.27 9.18
CA SER A 126 -1.09 -8.69 9.43
C SER A 126 0.34 -9.08 9.78
N THR A 127 0.53 -10.30 10.25
CA THR A 127 1.86 -10.86 10.47
C THR A 127 2.15 -11.93 9.43
N HIS A 128 3.45 -12.18 9.20
CA HIS A 128 3.88 -13.24 8.29
C HIS A 128 5.17 -13.89 8.83
N SER A 129 5.59 -14.96 8.17
CA SER A 129 6.77 -15.71 8.59
C SER A 129 8.09 -15.13 8.04
N SER A 130 8.03 -14.22 7.11
CA SER A 130 9.21 -13.58 6.53
C SER A 130 9.88 -12.63 7.54
N GLN A 131 11.17 -12.39 7.38
CA GLN A 131 11.95 -11.45 8.20
C GLN A 131 11.97 -10.05 7.60
N THR A 132 10.98 -9.71 6.82
CA THR A 132 10.83 -8.39 6.22
C THR A 132 9.56 -7.72 6.72
N ILE A 133 9.57 -6.39 6.66
CA ILE A 133 8.33 -5.61 6.68
C ILE A 133 7.95 -5.40 5.22
N ARG A 134 6.73 -5.72 4.87
CA ARG A 134 6.22 -5.54 3.52
C ARG A 134 5.02 -4.62 3.56
N ALA A 135 4.92 -3.71 2.62
CA ALA A 135 3.74 -2.88 2.43
C ALA A 135 3.23 -3.04 1.01
N ILE A 136 1.95 -3.35 0.89
CA ILE A 136 1.24 -3.29 -0.37
C ILE A 136 0.44 -1.99 -0.34
N VAL A 137 0.68 -1.13 -1.32
CA VAL A 137 0.02 0.17 -1.42
C VAL A 137 -0.80 0.20 -2.70
N LEU A 138 -2.10 0.43 -2.56
CA LEU A 138 -3.01 0.58 -3.70
C LEU A 138 -3.44 2.04 -3.78
N LEU A 139 -3.37 2.60 -4.97
CA LEU A 139 -3.63 4.02 -5.21
C LEU A 139 -4.63 4.16 -6.36
N GLN A 140 -5.51 5.13 -6.25
CA GLN A 140 -6.44 5.45 -7.33
C GLN A 140 -6.53 6.96 -7.52
N ARG A 141 -6.51 7.39 -8.76
CA ARG A 141 -6.73 8.77 -9.13
C ARG A 141 -8.22 9.08 -9.20
N ASN A 142 -8.54 10.32 -8.93
CA ASN A 142 -9.88 10.80 -9.17
C ASN A 142 -10.17 10.75 -10.67
N ASN A 143 -11.32 10.18 -11.04
CA ASN A 143 -11.77 10.23 -12.42
C ASN A 143 -12.24 11.65 -12.73
N ILE A 144 -11.37 12.42 -13.36
CA ILE A 144 -11.77 13.73 -13.84
C ILE A 144 -12.46 13.52 -15.16
N ILE A 145 -13.77 13.71 -15.15
CA ILE A 145 -14.54 13.78 -16.39
C ILE A 145 -14.51 15.22 -16.82
N ILE A 146 -13.79 15.45 -17.88
CA ILE A 146 -13.76 16.78 -18.46
C ILE A 146 -14.83 16.86 -19.53
#